data_c5f1cefd210f8129d18602fba9e55216
#
_entry.id   c5f1cefd210f8129d18602fba9e55216
#
_cell.length_a   1.000
_cell.length_b   1.000
_cell.length_c   1.000
_cell.angle_alpha   90.00
_cell.angle_beta   90.00
_cell.angle_gamma   90.00
#
_symmetry.space_group_name_H-M   'P 1'
#
loop_
_entity.id
_entity.type
_entity.pdbx_description
1 polymer ?
#
loop_
_entity_poly.entity_id
_entity_poly.type
_entity_poly.pdbx_seq_one_letter_code
_entity_poly.pdbx_strand_id
1 'polypeptide(L)'
;KVREAGGDVLAVRTDISNSEDVKKMIDKTIEAYGKLDIIINNAGVLEEGLLPIDRVKNEDMDYLMDINTKGTMNCMREASRLMLEQGSGSIVNVASVAGVAGNGGAAYVASKAAVVGVTRHTAMRCASKNVRCNVICPGNVITPMTMNLNPAALDPDMMGAMASHGDMRLPSCQAEDVANIALFLASDESRAVTGQTIVSDFGCTL
;
A
#
# COMPACT_ATOMS: atom_id res chain seq x y z
N LYS A 1 19.25 2.82 12.26
CA LYS A 1 18.53 1.60 12.67
C LYS A 1 18.96 0.38 11.85
N VAL A 2 18.79 0.36 10.48
CA VAL A 2 19.14 -0.82 9.65
C VAL A 2 20.64 -1.17 9.79
N ARG A 3 21.52 -0.19 9.63
CA ARG A 3 22.97 -0.39 9.78
C ARG A 3 23.37 -0.78 11.21
N GLU A 4 22.73 -0.20 12.22
CA GLU A 4 22.93 -0.55 13.63
C GLU A 4 22.53 -1.99 13.95
N ALA A 5 21.58 -2.53 13.18
CA ALA A 5 21.15 -3.94 13.25
C ALA A 5 22.01 -4.88 12.38
N GLY A 6 23.08 -4.38 11.76
CA GLY A 6 24.00 -5.18 10.92
C GLY A 6 23.52 -5.36 9.47
N GLY A 7 22.43 -4.68 9.07
CA GLY A 7 21.96 -4.69 7.69
C GLY A 7 22.64 -3.64 6.82
N ASP A 8 22.66 -3.85 5.50
CA ASP A 8 23.04 -2.83 4.54
C ASP A 8 21.83 -2.01 4.07
N VAL A 9 22.06 -0.76 3.67
CA VAL A 9 21.00 0.15 3.23
C VAL A 9 21.50 1.15 2.20
N LEU A 10 20.74 1.24 1.10
CA LEU A 10 20.86 2.27 0.08
C LEU A 10 19.58 3.14 0.11
N ALA A 11 19.74 4.43 0.38
CA ALA A 11 18.62 5.39 0.33
C ALA A 11 18.57 6.05 -1.06
N VAL A 12 17.45 5.92 -1.75
CA VAL A 12 17.21 6.54 -3.06
C VAL A 12 15.98 7.43 -2.97
N ARG A 13 16.16 8.74 -3.17
CA ARG A 13 15.02 9.66 -3.28
C ARG A 13 14.28 9.37 -4.58
N THR A 14 12.98 9.08 -4.48
CA THR A 14 12.15 8.63 -5.61
C THR A 14 10.76 9.23 -5.50
N ASP A 15 10.28 9.84 -6.56
CA ASP A 15 8.87 10.12 -6.75
C ASP A 15 8.23 8.95 -7.50
N ILE A 16 7.40 8.16 -6.80
CA ILE A 16 6.79 6.96 -7.40
C ILE A 16 5.76 7.27 -8.48
N SER A 17 5.19 8.49 -8.52
CA SER A 17 4.30 8.94 -9.59
C SER A 17 5.05 9.14 -10.91
N ASN A 18 6.38 9.33 -10.85
CA ASN A 18 7.27 9.45 -12.00
C ASN A 18 7.90 8.09 -12.33
N SER A 19 7.55 7.54 -13.50
CA SER A 19 8.03 6.21 -13.93
C SER A 19 9.55 6.13 -14.12
N GLU A 20 10.20 7.24 -14.54
CA GLU A 20 11.66 7.29 -14.72
C GLU A 20 12.39 7.26 -13.38
N ASP A 21 11.84 7.92 -12.35
CA ASP A 21 12.42 7.88 -11.01
C ASP A 21 12.30 6.48 -10.41
N VAL A 22 11.16 5.82 -10.61
CA VAL A 22 10.99 4.42 -10.19
C VAL A 22 12.00 3.51 -10.90
N LYS A 23 12.16 3.66 -12.21
CA LYS A 23 13.15 2.89 -12.96
C LYS A 23 14.56 3.10 -12.40
N LYS A 24 14.98 4.35 -12.16
CA LYS A 24 16.28 4.67 -11.57
C LYS A 24 16.46 4.06 -10.18
N MET A 25 15.42 4.04 -9.35
CA MET A 25 15.46 3.41 -8.03
C MET A 25 15.74 1.91 -8.15
N ILE A 26 15.04 1.23 -9.05
CA ILE A 26 15.23 -0.21 -9.29
C ILE A 26 16.61 -0.48 -9.88
N ASP A 27 17.06 0.28 -10.89
CA ASP A 27 18.39 0.13 -11.50
C ASP A 27 19.51 0.27 -10.44
N LYS A 28 19.42 1.27 -9.54
CA LYS A 28 20.37 1.43 -8.43
C LYS A 28 20.33 0.28 -7.43
N THR A 29 19.16 -0.30 -7.19
CA THR A 29 19.03 -1.49 -6.32
C THR A 29 19.74 -2.67 -6.94
N ILE A 30 19.57 -2.91 -8.24
CA ILE A 30 20.25 -3.99 -8.98
C ILE A 30 21.76 -3.74 -9.04
N GLU A 31 22.20 -2.51 -9.27
CA GLU A 31 23.62 -2.14 -9.26
C GLU A 31 24.28 -2.44 -7.90
N ALA A 32 23.60 -2.12 -6.80
CA ALA A 32 24.14 -2.30 -5.46
C ALA A 32 24.08 -3.74 -4.95
N TYR A 33 23.02 -4.49 -5.26
CA TYR A 33 22.71 -5.78 -4.63
C TYR A 33 22.56 -6.95 -5.61
N GLY A 34 22.60 -6.70 -6.91
CA GLY A 34 22.58 -7.71 -7.97
C GLY A 34 21.20 -8.26 -8.33
N LYS A 35 20.19 -8.10 -7.46
CA LYS A 35 18.83 -8.64 -7.65
C LYS A 35 17.77 -7.89 -6.85
N LEU A 36 16.50 -8.16 -7.15
CA LEU A 36 15.33 -7.67 -6.40
C LEU A 36 14.46 -8.87 -6.01
N ASP A 37 14.53 -9.31 -4.77
CA ASP A 37 13.73 -10.44 -4.27
C ASP A 37 12.36 -9.99 -3.75
N ILE A 38 12.29 -8.82 -3.15
CA ILE A 38 11.10 -8.32 -2.46
C ILE A 38 10.91 -6.85 -2.79
N ILE A 39 9.65 -6.47 -3.05
CA ILE A 39 9.25 -5.06 -3.05
C ILE A 39 8.04 -4.86 -2.14
N ILE A 40 8.12 -3.86 -1.26
CA ILE A 40 7.00 -3.44 -0.40
C ILE A 40 6.57 -2.04 -0.84
N ASN A 41 5.42 -1.94 -1.49
CA ASN A 41 4.84 -0.69 -1.93
C ASN A 41 4.00 -0.10 -0.80
N ASN A 42 4.66 0.65 0.09
CA ASN A 42 4.06 1.26 1.27
C ASN A 42 3.80 2.77 1.09
N ALA A 43 4.47 3.43 0.16
CA ALA A 43 4.29 4.85 -0.09
C ALA A 43 2.84 5.17 -0.46
N GLY A 44 2.30 6.23 0.14
CA GLY A 44 0.93 6.66 -0.12
C GLY A 44 0.60 7.96 0.59
N VAL A 45 -0.47 8.59 0.15
CA VAL A 45 -0.97 9.87 0.67
C VAL A 45 -2.47 9.77 0.95
N LEU A 46 -2.96 10.70 1.75
CA LEU A 46 -4.36 10.85 2.12
C LEU A 46 -4.79 12.29 1.84
N GLU A 47 -6.01 12.50 1.40
CA GLU A 47 -6.60 13.83 1.29
C GLU A 47 -6.96 14.41 2.67
N GLU A 48 -6.98 15.72 2.78
CA GLU A 48 -7.17 16.39 4.07
C GLU A 48 -8.59 16.24 4.63
N GLY A 49 -9.61 16.33 3.77
CA GLY A 49 -11.00 16.45 4.19
C GLY A 49 -11.78 15.14 4.32
N LEU A 50 -11.26 14.02 3.80
CA LEU A 50 -12.02 12.77 3.63
C LEU A 50 -13.39 12.98 2.99
N LEU A 51 -13.42 13.71 1.87
CA LEU A 51 -14.66 14.19 1.26
C LEU A 51 -15.48 13.04 0.65
N PRO A 52 -16.84 13.08 0.81
CA PRO A 52 -17.73 12.16 0.11
C PRO A 52 -17.76 12.43 -1.39
N ILE A 53 -18.34 11.50 -2.16
CA ILE A 53 -18.31 11.52 -3.64
C ILE A 53 -18.95 12.77 -4.25
N ASP A 54 -19.98 13.34 -3.62
CA ASP A 54 -20.68 14.53 -4.07
C ASP A 54 -19.93 15.84 -3.82
N ARG A 55 -18.84 15.80 -3.01
CA ARG A 55 -18.01 16.97 -2.65
C ARG A 55 -16.53 16.79 -2.93
N VAL A 56 -16.11 15.62 -3.44
CA VAL A 56 -14.70 15.37 -3.77
C VAL A 56 -14.21 16.33 -4.85
N LYS A 57 -12.98 16.81 -4.72
CA LYS A 57 -12.36 17.74 -5.68
C LYS A 57 -11.55 16.97 -6.73
N ASN A 58 -11.53 17.48 -7.95
CA ASN A 58 -10.73 16.89 -9.04
C ASN A 58 -9.24 16.81 -8.67
N GLU A 59 -8.71 17.86 -8.02
CA GLU A 59 -7.32 17.94 -7.61
C GLU A 59 -6.96 16.82 -6.61
N ASP A 60 -7.86 16.50 -5.68
CA ASP A 60 -7.68 15.40 -4.72
C ASP A 60 -7.73 14.05 -5.44
N MET A 61 -8.67 13.88 -6.39
CA MET A 61 -8.74 12.66 -7.21
C MET A 61 -7.44 12.44 -8.00
N ASP A 62 -6.98 13.45 -8.72
CA ASP A 62 -5.76 13.38 -9.53
C ASP A 62 -4.55 13.08 -8.64
N TYR A 63 -4.39 13.79 -7.53
CA TYR A 63 -3.28 13.63 -6.60
C TYR A 63 -3.22 12.21 -5.99
N LEU A 64 -4.36 11.71 -5.51
CA LEU A 64 -4.42 10.40 -4.87
C LEU A 64 -4.27 9.27 -5.89
N MET A 65 -4.86 9.41 -7.08
CA MET A 65 -4.71 8.42 -8.15
C MET A 65 -3.28 8.39 -8.69
N ASP A 66 -2.64 9.53 -8.84
CA ASP A 66 -1.26 9.60 -9.32
C ASP A 66 -0.27 8.95 -8.35
N ILE A 67 -0.39 9.21 -7.05
CA ILE A 67 0.55 8.66 -6.07
C ILE A 67 0.14 7.25 -5.65
N ASN A 68 -1.07 7.07 -5.09
CA ASN A 68 -1.45 5.80 -4.49
C ASN A 68 -1.62 4.68 -5.51
N THR A 69 -2.20 5.00 -6.67
CA THR A 69 -2.53 4.00 -7.70
C THR A 69 -1.42 3.89 -8.74
N LYS A 70 -1.21 4.94 -9.53
CA LYS A 70 -0.24 4.96 -10.62
C LYS A 70 1.19 4.76 -10.10
N GLY A 71 1.54 5.42 -8.99
CA GLY A 71 2.85 5.25 -8.35
C GLY A 71 3.10 3.79 -7.92
N THR A 72 2.14 3.16 -7.24
CA THR A 72 2.21 1.74 -6.90
C THR A 72 2.34 0.86 -8.16
N MET A 73 1.55 1.13 -9.20
CA MET A 73 1.61 0.39 -10.46
C MET A 73 2.95 0.56 -11.19
N ASN A 74 3.57 1.74 -11.14
CA ASN A 74 4.91 1.96 -11.69
C ASN A 74 5.93 1.04 -11.00
N CYS A 75 5.92 0.99 -9.67
CA CYS A 75 6.79 0.12 -8.90
C CYS A 75 6.52 -1.36 -9.20
N MET A 76 5.25 -1.77 -9.23
CA MET A 76 4.86 -3.15 -9.55
C MET A 76 5.30 -3.56 -10.96
N ARG A 77 5.18 -2.67 -11.94
CA ARG A 77 5.58 -2.94 -13.34
C ARG A 77 7.06 -3.27 -13.44
N GLU A 78 7.92 -2.44 -12.88
CA GLU A 78 9.38 -2.64 -12.95
C GLU A 78 9.80 -3.87 -12.14
N ALA A 79 9.26 -4.04 -10.92
CA ALA A 79 9.54 -5.22 -10.10
C ALA A 79 9.06 -6.51 -10.76
N SER A 80 7.83 -6.54 -11.28
CA SER A 80 7.28 -7.74 -11.92
C SER A 80 8.10 -8.16 -13.12
N ARG A 81 8.58 -7.21 -13.94
CA ARG A 81 9.42 -7.52 -15.10
C ARG A 81 10.69 -8.26 -14.68
N LEU A 82 11.40 -7.74 -13.70
CA LEU A 82 12.63 -8.36 -13.19
C LEU A 82 12.38 -9.71 -12.50
N MET A 83 11.38 -9.78 -11.63
CA MET A 83 11.06 -11.01 -10.89
C MET A 83 10.59 -12.14 -11.81
N LEU A 84 9.89 -11.81 -12.90
CA LEU A 84 9.51 -12.81 -13.93
C LEU A 84 10.72 -13.36 -14.68
N GLU A 85 11.73 -12.54 -14.94
CA GLU A 85 13.01 -12.96 -15.54
C GLU A 85 13.85 -13.79 -14.54
N GLN A 86 13.84 -13.39 -13.24
CA GLN A 86 14.50 -14.13 -12.16
C GLN A 86 13.83 -15.49 -11.86
N GLY A 87 12.54 -15.64 -12.14
CA GLY A 87 11.76 -16.83 -11.78
C GLY A 87 11.41 -16.93 -10.30
N SER A 88 11.51 -15.81 -9.56
CA SER A 88 11.12 -15.71 -8.15
C SER A 88 10.92 -14.26 -7.72
N GLY A 89 10.07 -14.04 -6.70
CA GLY A 89 9.90 -12.73 -6.09
C GLY A 89 8.65 -12.61 -5.20
N SER A 90 8.64 -11.58 -4.37
CA SER A 90 7.47 -11.23 -3.56
C SER A 90 7.15 -9.74 -3.66
N ILE A 91 5.93 -9.45 -4.06
CA ILE A 91 5.37 -8.09 -4.14
C ILE A 91 4.33 -7.96 -3.01
N VAL A 92 4.53 -7.00 -2.13
CA VAL A 92 3.62 -6.70 -1.03
C VAL A 92 3.14 -5.26 -1.19
N ASN A 93 1.86 -5.08 -1.40
CA ASN A 93 1.25 -3.75 -1.50
C ASN A 93 0.56 -3.39 -0.19
N VAL A 94 0.61 -2.11 0.20
CA VAL A 94 -0.13 -1.59 1.34
C VAL A 94 -1.27 -0.70 0.82
N ALA A 95 -2.48 -1.23 0.88
CA ALA A 95 -3.70 -0.50 0.56
C ALA A 95 -4.32 0.15 1.82
N SER A 96 -5.55 -0.19 2.14
CA SER A 96 -6.31 0.24 3.33
C SER A 96 -7.62 -0.54 3.41
N VAL A 97 -8.24 -0.62 4.59
CA VAL A 97 -9.65 -1.01 4.73
C VAL A 97 -10.58 -0.12 3.86
N ALA A 98 -10.19 1.12 3.61
CA ALA A 98 -10.87 2.00 2.68
C ALA A 98 -11.09 1.35 1.30
N GLY A 99 -10.11 0.61 0.80
CA GLY A 99 -10.20 -0.07 -0.50
C GLY A 99 -11.06 -1.34 -0.53
N VAL A 100 -11.55 -1.82 0.62
CA VAL A 100 -12.36 -3.04 0.74
C VAL A 100 -13.70 -2.81 1.42
N ALA A 101 -13.77 -1.93 2.41
CA ALA A 101 -14.98 -1.61 3.18
C ALA A 101 -15.58 -0.23 2.85
N GLY A 102 -14.86 0.61 2.09
CA GLY A 102 -15.34 1.94 1.71
C GLY A 102 -15.17 3.01 2.81
N ASN A 103 -14.50 2.70 3.91
CA ASN A 103 -14.26 3.63 5.02
C ASN A 103 -13.14 4.63 4.68
N GLY A 104 -13.51 5.83 4.24
CA GLY A 104 -12.58 6.90 3.86
C GLY A 104 -13.21 7.93 2.95
N GLY A 105 -12.47 8.95 2.57
CA GLY A 105 -12.89 9.86 1.51
C GLY A 105 -12.95 9.17 0.15
N ALA A 106 -13.82 9.65 -0.74
CA ALA A 106 -14.12 8.98 -2.01
C ALA A 106 -12.89 8.75 -2.89
N ALA A 107 -12.01 9.75 -3.00
CA ALA A 107 -10.80 9.65 -3.80
C ALA A 107 -9.81 8.64 -3.20
N TYR A 108 -9.65 8.62 -1.88
CA TYR A 108 -8.80 7.65 -1.20
C TYR A 108 -9.32 6.22 -1.36
N VAL A 109 -10.63 6.02 -1.14
CA VAL A 109 -11.30 4.73 -1.35
C VAL A 109 -11.04 4.22 -2.76
N ALA A 110 -11.28 5.03 -3.79
CA ALA A 110 -11.02 4.67 -5.17
C ALA A 110 -9.56 4.29 -5.42
N SER A 111 -8.62 5.09 -4.91
CA SER A 111 -7.18 4.86 -5.09
C SER A 111 -6.72 3.54 -4.44
N LYS A 112 -7.21 3.22 -3.25
CA LYS A 112 -6.84 2.00 -2.51
C LYS A 112 -7.57 0.76 -3.02
N ALA A 113 -8.80 0.88 -3.50
CA ALA A 113 -9.50 -0.20 -4.20
C ALA A 113 -8.80 -0.60 -5.50
N ALA A 114 -8.26 0.37 -6.25
CA ALA A 114 -7.45 0.10 -7.43
C ALA A 114 -6.20 -0.72 -7.11
N VAL A 115 -5.51 -0.45 -6.00
CA VAL A 115 -4.35 -1.24 -5.53
C VAL A 115 -4.75 -2.68 -5.21
N VAL A 116 -5.90 -2.90 -4.56
CA VAL A 116 -6.44 -4.25 -4.31
C VAL A 116 -6.69 -4.98 -5.62
N GLY A 117 -7.34 -4.33 -6.58
CA GLY A 117 -7.66 -4.90 -7.89
C GLY A 117 -6.41 -5.30 -8.69
N VAL A 118 -5.43 -4.38 -8.79
CA VAL A 118 -4.20 -4.64 -9.55
C VAL A 118 -3.30 -5.69 -8.88
N THR A 119 -3.35 -5.82 -7.55
CA THR A 119 -2.67 -6.89 -6.81
C THR A 119 -3.15 -8.26 -7.25
N ARG A 120 -4.47 -8.48 -7.31
CA ARG A 120 -5.08 -9.75 -7.76
C ARG A 120 -4.74 -10.06 -9.22
N HIS A 121 -4.80 -9.04 -10.09
CA HIS A 121 -4.39 -9.17 -11.49
C HIS A 121 -2.92 -9.62 -11.61
N THR A 122 -2.01 -8.97 -10.87
CA THR A 122 -0.58 -9.29 -10.90
C THR A 122 -0.31 -10.68 -10.35
N ALA A 123 -0.96 -11.07 -9.26
CA ALA A 123 -0.85 -12.41 -8.69
C ALA A 123 -1.26 -13.50 -9.70
N MET A 124 -2.41 -13.34 -10.37
CA MET A 124 -2.87 -14.25 -11.41
C MET A 124 -1.84 -14.38 -12.55
N ARG A 125 -1.29 -13.25 -13.01
CA ARG A 125 -0.31 -13.22 -14.11
C ARG A 125 1.02 -13.87 -13.75
N CYS A 126 1.45 -13.76 -12.48
CA CYS A 126 2.80 -14.12 -12.07
C CYS A 126 2.91 -15.46 -11.34
N ALA A 127 1.80 -16.09 -10.93
CA ALA A 127 1.79 -17.28 -10.10
C ALA A 127 2.57 -18.46 -10.71
N SER A 128 2.46 -18.70 -12.02
CA SER A 128 3.17 -19.78 -12.71
C SER A 128 4.69 -19.56 -12.82
N LYS A 129 5.19 -18.41 -12.39
CA LYS A 129 6.60 -18.02 -12.43
C LYS A 129 7.21 -17.87 -11.04
N ASN A 130 6.55 -18.43 -10.01
CA ASN A 130 7.02 -18.34 -8.63
C ASN A 130 7.19 -16.89 -8.13
N VAL A 131 6.34 -15.98 -8.63
CA VAL A 131 6.27 -14.58 -8.15
C VAL A 131 4.94 -14.37 -7.48
N ARG A 132 4.98 -14.03 -6.20
CA ARG A 132 3.80 -13.79 -5.37
C ARG A 132 3.47 -12.29 -5.33
N CYS A 133 2.18 -11.97 -5.24
CA CYS A 133 1.73 -10.60 -5.10
C CYS A 133 0.52 -10.57 -4.14
N ASN A 134 0.65 -9.87 -3.02
CA ASN A 134 -0.38 -9.77 -2.00
C ASN A 134 -0.59 -8.32 -1.56
N VAL A 135 -1.73 -8.04 -0.92
CA VAL A 135 -2.03 -6.71 -0.39
C VAL A 135 -2.47 -6.78 1.06
N ILE A 136 -1.95 -5.86 1.87
CA ILE A 136 -2.37 -5.60 3.24
C ILE A 136 -3.34 -4.41 3.20
N CYS A 137 -4.45 -4.54 3.89
CA CYS A 137 -5.45 -3.49 4.06
C CYS A 137 -5.55 -3.11 5.55
N PRO A 138 -4.66 -2.24 6.04
CA PRO A 138 -4.72 -1.80 7.42
C PRO A 138 -5.96 -0.96 7.69
N GLY A 139 -6.45 -1.03 8.94
CA GLY A 139 -7.40 -0.07 9.49
C GLY A 139 -6.72 1.24 9.88
N ASN A 140 -7.18 1.84 10.97
CA ASN A 140 -6.51 3.01 11.53
C ASN A 140 -5.14 2.59 12.11
N VAL A 141 -4.06 3.19 11.60
CA VAL A 141 -2.68 2.95 12.08
C VAL A 141 -2.14 4.22 12.70
N ILE A 142 -1.59 4.13 13.91
CA ILE A 142 -0.98 5.29 14.60
C ILE A 142 0.32 5.66 13.88
N THR A 143 0.25 6.67 13.03
CA THR A 143 1.36 7.17 12.21
C THR A 143 1.26 8.68 12.05
N PRO A 144 2.31 9.38 11.60
CA PRO A 144 2.20 10.81 11.30
C PRO A 144 1.07 11.15 10.31
N MET A 145 0.73 10.26 9.38
CA MET A 145 -0.38 10.47 8.44
C MET A 145 -1.73 10.63 9.16
N THR A 146 -2.02 9.79 10.14
CA THR A 146 -3.30 9.82 10.89
C THR A 146 -3.27 10.80 12.04
N MET A 147 -2.11 10.99 12.69
CA MET A 147 -1.95 11.91 13.83
C MET A 147 -1.96 13.39 13.41
N ASN A 148 -1.56 13.70 12.17
CA ASN A 148 -1.50 15.06 11.65
C ASN A 148 -2.77 15.48 10.89
N LEU A 149 -3.82 14.66 10.87
CA LEU A 149 -5.10 15.07 10.31
C LEU A 149 -5.64 16.29 11.06
N ASN A 150 -6.09 17.29 10.30
CA ASN A 150 -6.75 18.47 10.86
C ASN A 150 -8.23 18.17 11.12
N PRO A 151 -8.68 18.03 12.38
CA PRO A 151 -10.08 17.67 12.67
C PRO A 151 -11.10 18.69 12.11
N ALA A 152 -10.69 19.96 11.97
CA ALA A 152 -11.57 21.02 11.44
C ALA A 152 -11.77 20.95 9.92
N ALA A 153 -10.90 20.22 9.21
CA ALA A 153 -11.01 20.02 7.76
C ALA A 153 -11.83 18.78 7.39
N LEU A 154 -12.05 17.85 8.34
CA LEU A 154 -12.77 16.61 8.08
C LEU A 154 -14.25 16.87 7.81
N ASP A 155 -14.78 16.18 6.81
CA ASP A 155 -16.20 16.27 6.48
C ASP A 155 -17.07 15.60 7.55
N PRO A 156 -17.98 16.34 8.22
CA PRO A 156 -18.73 15.81 9.37
C PRO A 156 -19.73 14.72 8.97
N ASP A 157 -20.32 14.79 7.78
CA ASP A 157 -21.29 13.78 7.31
C ASP A 157 -20.57 12.47 7.01
N MET A 158 -19.38 12.57 6.35
CA MET A 158 -18.57 11.40 6.06
C MET A 158 -18.03 10.76 7.35
N MET A 159 -17.58 11.56 8.32
CA MET A 159 -17.15 11.07 9.62
C MET A 159 -18.29 10.35 10.37
N GLY A 160 -19.50 10.90 10.33
CA GLY A 160 -20.70 10.25 10.89
C GLY A 160 -21.01 8.92 10.21
N ALA A 161 -20.94 8.87 8.87
CA ALA A 161 -21.16 7.65 8.10
C ALA A 161 -20.11 6.58 8.45
N MET A 162 -18.82 6.94 8.48
CA MET A 162 -17.75 6.02 8.85
C MET A 162 -17.93 5.45 10.26
N ALA A 163 -18.28 6.29 11.22
CA ALA A 163 -18.51 5.88 12.61
C ALA A 163 -19.71 4.92 12.77
N SER A 164 -20.68 4.95 11.85
CA SER A 164 -21.81 4.03 11.86
C SER A 164 -21.54 2.67 11.21
N HIS A 165 -20.42 2.54 10.48
CA HIS A 165 -20.04 1.33 9.73
C HIS A 165 -18.76 0.68 10.25
N GLY A 166 -18.23 1.14 11.37
CA GLY A 166 -17.04 0.55 11.98
C GLY A 166 -17.06 0.68 13.50
N ASP A 167 -16.55 -0.31 14.20
CA ASP A 167 -16.42 -0.22 15.66
C ASP A 167 -15.21 0.60 16.09
N MET A 168 -15.43 1.90 16.27
CA MET A 168 -14.39 2.86 16.67
C MET A 168 -13.88 2.66 18.12
N ARG A 169 -14.45 1.72 18.88
CA ARG A 169 -13.98 1.36 20.23
C ARG A 169 -12.81 0.38 20.19
N LEU A 170 -12.60 -0.28 19.06
CA LEU A 170 -11.52 -1.22 18.87
C LEU A 170 -10.16 -0.51 18.75
N PRO A 171 -9.06 -1.19 19.11
CA PRO A 171 -7.74 -0.59 19.07
C PRO A 171 -7.32 -0.15 17.66
N SER A 172 -6.55 0.92 17.58
CA SER A 172 -5.81 1.25 16.36
C SER A 172 -4.56 0.38 16.25
N CYS A 173 -4.19 0.00 15.02
CA CYS A 173 -2.95 -0.71 14.75
C CYS A 173 -1.72 0.15 15.06
N GLN A 174 -0.64 -0.50 15.46
CA GLN A 174 0.69 0.09 15.44
C GLN A 174 1.36 -0.19 14.08
N ALA A 175 2.37 0.59 13.73
CA ALA A 175 3.14 0.37 12.50
C ALA A 175 3.75 -1.06 12.45
N GLU A 176 4.14 -1.58 13.62
CA GLU A 176 4.70 -2.93 13.80
C GLU A 176 3.69 -4.04 13.45
N ASP A 177 2.40 -3.84 13.68
CA ASP A 177 1.36 -4.83 13.33
C ASP A 177 1.33 -5.04 11.80
N VAL A 178 1.38 -3.94 11.06
CA VAL A 178 1.44 -3.97 9.59
C VAL A 178 2.77 -4.52 9.09
N ALA A 179 3.88 -4.14 9.74
CA ALA A 179 5.22 -4.60 9.39
C ALA A 179 5.38 -6.12 9.58
N ASN A 180 4.79 -6.72 10.62
CA ASN A 180 4.82 -8.16 10.87
C ASN A 180 4.09 -8.94 9.75
N ILE A 181 2.96 -8.43 9.27
CA ILE A 181 2.25 -9.03 8.13
C ILE A 181 3.08 -8.89 6.85
N ALA A 182 3.69 -7.71 6.64
CA ALA A 182 4.56 -7.48 5.49
C ALA A 182 5.77 -8.43 5.50
N LEU A 183 6.39 -8.65 6.65
CA LEU A 183 7.49 -9.60 6.83
C LEU A 183 7.06 -11.04 6.49
N PHE A 184 5.93 -11.50 7.00
CA PHE A 184 5.36 -12.81 6.66
C PHE A 184 5.15 -12.94 5.15
N LEU A 185 4.50 -11.96 4.51
CA LEU A 185 4.23 -11.98 3.08
C LEU A 185 5.49 -11.86 2.21
N ALA A 186 6.53 -11.22 2.71
CA ALA A 186 7.83 -11.10 2.05
C ALA A 186 8.65 -12.42 2.12
N SER A 187 8.50 -13.18 3.19
CA SER A 187 9.28 -14.39 3.47
C SER A 187 8.74 -15.66 2.78
N ASP A 188 9.54 -16.72 2.79
CA ASP A 188 9.16 -18.04 2.24
C ASP A 188 8.09 -18.75 3.09
N GLU A 189 7.83 -18.30 4.32
CA GLU A 189 6.74 -18.84 5.15
C GLU A 189 5.37 -18.64 4.48
N SER A 190 5.24 -17.61 3.61
CA SER A 190 4.04 -17.35 2.83
C SER A 190 4.10 -17.90 1.39
N ARG A 191 4.94 -18.90 1.11
CA ARG A 191 5.16 -19.46 -0.25
C ARG A 191 3.89 -19.89 -0.99
N ALA A 192 2.86 -20.28 -0.27
CA ALA A 192 1.56 -20.70 -0.83
C ALA A 192 0.53 -19.54 -0.89
N VAL A 193 0.91 -18.32 -0.48
CA VAL A 193 0.02 -17.17 -0.35
C VAL A 193 0.28 -16.19 -1.49
N THR A 194 -0.68 -16.08 -2.43
CA THR A 194 -0.65 -15.09 -3.52
C THR A 194 -2.06 -14.65 -3.87
N GLY A 195 -2.23 -13.41 -4.30
CA GLY A 195 -3.52 -12.81 -4.63
C GLY A 195 -4.42 -12.47 -3.45
N GLN A 196 -3.87 -12.57 -2.22
CA GLN A 196 -4.65 -12.37 -1.02
C GLN A 196 -4.75 -10.90 -0.62
N THR A 197 -5.91 -10.58 -0.05
CA THR A 197 -6.20 -9.29 0.59
C THR A 197 -6.30 -9.55 2.09
N ILE A 198 -5.34 -9.07 2.85
CA ILE A 198 -5.26 -9.28 4.30
C ILE A 198 -5.68 -8.00 5.00
N VAL A 199 -6.82 -8.03 5.66
CA VAL A 199 -7.30 -6.94 6.51
C VAL A 199 -6.61 -7.03 7.87
N SER A 200 -6.14 -5.90 8.37
CA SER A 200 -5.47 -5.76 9.67
C SER A 200 -6.06 -4.54 10.38
N ASP A 201 -7.15 -4.74 11.14
CA ASP A 201 -7.95 -3.66 11.72
C ASP A 201 -8.59 -4.02 13.07
N PHE A 202 -8.14 -5.09 13.70
CA PHE A 202 -8.74 -5.66 14.93
C PHE A 202 -10.23 -6.01 14.80
N GLY A 203 -10.75 -6.18 13.57
CA GLY A 203 -12.16 -6.47 13.32
C GLY A 203 -13.05 -5.22 13.22
N CYS A 204 -12.46 -4.04 13.14
CA CYS A 204 -13.19 -2.76 13.11
C CYS A 204 -14.20 -2.67 11.93
N THR A 205 -13.96 -3.37 10.83
CA THR A 205 -14.82 -3.37 9.64
C THR A 205 -15.61 -4.66 9.44
N LEU A 206 -15.73 -5.49 10.47
CA LEU A 206 -16.55 -6.72 10.44
C LEU A 206 -18.03 -6.44 10.72
#